data_4bf824692ca2a9aaf51f8161f9b3d01b
#
_entry.id   4bf824692ca2a9aaf51f8161f9b3d01b
#
_cell.length_a   1.000
_cell.length_b   1.000
_cell.length_c   1.000
_cell.angle_alpha   90.00
_cell.angle_beta   90.00
_cell.angle_gamma   90.00
#
_symmetry.space_group_name_H-M   'P 1'
#
loop_
_entity.id
_entity.type
_entity.pdbx_description
1 polymer ?
#
loop_
_entity_poly.entity_id
_entity_poly.type
_entity_poly.pdbx_seq_one_letter_code
_entity_poly.pdbx_strand_id
1 'polypeptide(L)'
;KLFSIGGGKAPCEESIRLMSYNMRGLSMIPVKKGTGIEGKIDSLYNALNSLVEFPDILCLQEAAKGELIAKRFGMNHSLHAPKSSLWILSRYPVLKHGELEGEETSPSCMWADLKTPQGTLRVYNMHLVSNRVTNTTEELIQDMDLKNENTWQNIRFIVSRYKQTTKLRAIEAQTLRDHLSKSPYPSVIAGDVNDTPLSHTYHILADDLKDSFKERGYGLSTTYESKLPLLRIDYLLGTPSIYFKDHYTHHIRYSDHYPVSTGICLQAQAGS
;
A
#
# COMPACT_ATOMS: atom_id res chain seq x y z
N LYS A 1 -16.70 -4.55 -2.09
CA LYS A 1 -16.86 -5.99 -1.80
C LYS A 1 -15.79 -6.40 -0.80
N LEU A 2 -16.17 -7.09 0.28
CA LEU A 2 -15.25 -7.74 1.24
C LEU A 2 -14.86 -9.15 0.78
N PHE A 3 -15.57 -9.70 -0.20
CA PHE A 3 -15.37 -11.02 -0.77
C PHE A 3 -15.28 -10.92 -2.29
N SER A 4 -14.36 -11.65 -2.91
CA SER A 4 -14.22 -11.74 -4.35
C SER A 4 -14.10 -13.20 -4.82
N ILE A 5 -14.61 -13.47 -6.03
CA ILE A 5 -14.42 -14.71 -6.78
C ILE A 5 -13.71 -14.29 -8.06
N GLY A 6 -12.38 -14.29 -8.07
CA GLY A 6 -11.57 -13.83 -9.18
C GLY A 6 -12.01 -14.42 -10.53
N GLY A 7 -11.86 -13.69 -11.62
CA GLY A 7 -12.35 -14.12 -12.93
C GLY A 7 -11.59 -13.55 -14.14
N GLY A 8 -11.63 -14.33 -15.24
CA GLY A 8 -11.13 -13.94 -16.55
C GLY A 8 -9.62 -14.16 -16.79
N LYS A 9 -9.21 -14.41 -18.03
CA LYS A 9 -7.80 -14.48 -18.42
C LYS A 9 -7.20 -13.07 -18.50
N ALA A 10 -5.95 -12.92 -18.04
CA ALA A 10 -5.19 -11.69 -18.26
C ALA A 10 -4.83 -11.56 -19.75
N PRO A 11 -4.82 -10.34 -20.30
CA PRO A 11 -4.55 -10.11 -21.72
C PRO A 11 -3.07 -10.14 -22.09
N CYS A 12 -2.17 -10.43 -21.16
CA CYS A 12 -0.73 -10.50 -21.42
C CYS A 12 -0.12 -11.79 -20.89
N GLU A 13 0.91 -12.29 -21.58
CA GLU A 13 1.70 -13.45 -21.15
C GLU A 13 2.65 -13.07 -20.02
N GLU A 14 3.40 -12.00 -20.20
CA GLU A 14 4.32 -11.45 -19.20
C GLU A 14 3.70 -10.23 -18.50
N SER A 15 3.65 -10.26 -17.18
CA SER A 15 3.12 -9.19 -16.36
C SER A 15 4.24 -8.50 -15.57
N ILE A 16 4.06 -7.20 -15.29
CA ILE A 16 4.90 -6.45 -14.38
C ILE A 16 4.42 -6.76 -12.97
N ARG A 17 5.28 -7.33 -12.12
CA ARG A 17 4.92 -7.65 -10.73
C ARG A 17 5.10 -6.44 -9.83
N LEU A 18 3.99 -5.94 -9.28
CA LEU A 18 3.95 -4.86 -8.29
C LEU A 18 3.59 -5.42 -6.91
N MET A 19 4.30 -4.96 -5.88
CA MET A 19 3.97 -5.25 -4.47
C MET A 19 3.91 -3.95 -3.66
N SER A 20 2.97 -3.89 -2.72
CA SER A 20 2.92 -2.88 -1.66
C SER A 20 3.10 -3.53 -0.31
N TYR A 21 3.87 -2.89 0.59
CA TYR A 21 4.11 -3.39 1.93
C TYR A 21 4.43 -2.29 2.94
N ASN A 22 3.57 -2.11 3.93
CA ASN A 22 3.88 -1.33 5.12
C ASN A 22 4.73 -2.18 6.07
N MET A 23 6.00 -1.74 6.31
CA MET A 23 7.02 -2.54 6.99
C MET A 23 7.14 -2.27 8.47
N ARG A 24 6.40 -1.30 9.01
CA ARG A 24 6.48 -0.89 10.43
C ARG A 24 7.92 -0.76 10.94
N GLY A 25 8.78 -0.11 10.16
CA GLY A 25 10.19 0.12 10.52
C GLY A 25 11.04 -1.15 10.67
N LEU A 26 10.62 -2.29 10.09
CA LEU A 26 11.26 -3.61 10.29
C LEU A 26 11.24 -4.07 11.77
N SER A 27 10.36 -3.51 12.60
CA SER A 27 10.37 -3.75 14.06
C SER A 27 10.00 -5.19 14.42
N MET A 28 9.12 -5.82 13.65
CA MET A 28 8.58 -7.16 13.91
C MET A 28 9.37 -8.30 13.25
N ILE A 29 10.39 -8.00 12.43
CA ILE A 29 11.17 -9.04 11.76
C ILE A 29 12.05 -9.77 12.77
N PRO A 30 11.89 -11.09 12.94
CA PRO A 30 12.72 -11.88 13.84
C PRO A 30 14.13 -12.01 13.28
N VAL A 31 15.12 -11.80 14.14
CA VAL A 31 16.53 -11.97 13.79
C VAL A 31 17.31 -12.68 14.87
N LYS A 32 18.37 -13.34 14.47
CA LYS A 32 19.35 -13.88 15.42
C LYS A 32 20.05 -12.73 16.15
N LYS A 33 20.29 -12.89 17.44
CA LYS A 33 20.99 -11.89 18.25
C LYS A 33 22.34 -11.51 17.61
N GLY A 34 22.56 -10.21 17.39
CA GLY A 34 23.80 -9.69 16.82
C GLY A 34 23.82 -9.46 15.30
N THR A 35 22.77 -9.83 14.55
CA THR A 35 22.77 -9.67 13.07
C THR A 35 22.34 -8.28 12.59
N GLY A 36 21.80 -7.43 13.46
CA GLY A 36 21.41 -6.05 13.13
C GLY A 36 20.37 -5.92 12.03
N ILE A 37 20.39 -4.77 11.34
CA ILE A 37 19.45 -4.43 10.28
C ILE A 37 19.61 -5.32 9.03
N GLU A 38 20.83 -5.70 8.70
CA GLU A 38 21.14 -6.56 7.56
C GLU A 38 20.49 -7.93 7.70
N GLY A 39 20.56 -8.53 8.90
CA GLY A 39 19.88 -9.79 9.18
C GLY A 39 18.35 -9.71 9.05
N LYS A 40 17.77 -8.54 9.37
CA LYS A 40 16.33 -8.30 9.14
C LYS A 40 16.01 -8.27 7.64
N ILE A 41 16.83 -7.57 6.86
CA ILE A 41 16.66 -7.47 5.41
C ILE A 41 16.85 -8.84 4.73
N ASP A 42 17.82 -9.63 5.19
CA ASP A 42 18.00 -11.01 4.69
C ASP A 42 16.81 -11.91 5.01
N SER A 43 16.29 -11.82 6.24
CA SER A 43 15.08 -12.58 6.62
C SER A 43 13.88 -12.19 5.76
N LEU A 44 13.69 -10.88 5.53
CA LEU A 44 12.64 -10.37 4.66
C LEU A 44 12.81 -10.85 3.21
N TYR A 45 14.04 -10.75 2.67
CA TYR A 45 14.34 -11.22 1.33
C TYR A 45 14.00 -12.71 1.16
N ASN A 46 14.43 -13.54 2.10
CA ASN A 46 14.17 -14.98 2.04
C ASN A 46 12.67 -15.29 2.09
N ALA A 47 11.91 -14.57 2.93
CA ALA A 47 10.46 -14.72 2.99
C ALA A 47 9.77 -14.33 1.68
N LEU A 48 10.14 -13.17 1.11
CA LEU A 48 9.56 -12.71 -0.16
C LEU A 48 10.03 -13.53 -1.35
N ASN A 49 11.28 -14.00 -1.35
CA ASN A 49 11.82 -14.84 -2.43
C ASN A 49 11.20 -16.25 -2.47
N SER A 50 10.53 -16.68 -1.40
CA SER A 50 9.74 -17.92 -1.39
C SER A 50 8.36 -17.75 -2.02
N LEU A 51 7.96 -16.54 -2.41
CA LEU A 51 6.72 -16.29 -3.13
C LEU A 51 6.81 -16.77 -4.59
N VAL A 52 5.66 -17.03 -5.19
CA VAL A 52 5.57 -17.58 -6.56
C VAL A 52 6.26 -16.68 -7.58
N GLU A 53 6.13 -15.35 -7.42
CA GLU A 53 6.77 -14.37 -8.31
C GLU A 53 7.33 -13.21 -7.47
N PHE A 54 8.62 -12.97 -7.60
CA PHE A 54 9.30 -11.86 -6.93
C PHE A 54 8.92 -10.52 -7.58
N PRO A 55 8.72 -9.42 -6.83
CA PRO A 55 8.29 -8.16 -7.40
C PRO A 55 9.35 -7.48 -8.27
N ASP A 56 8.91 -6.85 -9.36
CA ASP A 56 9.71 -5.95 -10.20
C ASP A 56 9.68 -4.52 -9.66
N ILE A 57 8.58 -4.17 -8.99
CA ILE A 57 8.34 -2.86 -8.37
C ILE A 57 7.84 -3.10 -6.96
N LEU A 58 8.46 -2.43 -5.98
CA LEU A 58 8.13 -2.57 -4.57
C LEU A 58 7.87 -1.18 -3.96
N CYS A 59 6.63 -0.96 -3.55
CA CYS A 59 6.19 0.24 -2.84
C CYS A 59 6.21 -0.05 -1.33
N LEU A 60 7.08 0.65 -0.59
CA LEU A 60 7.24 0.44 0.85
C LEU A 60 6.74 1.65 1.62
N GLN A 61 6.02 1.40 2.70
CA GLN A 61 5.59 2.39 3.68
C GLN A 61 6.24 2.07 5.03
N GLU A 62 6.45 3.10 5.84
CA GLU A 62 7.18 3.00 7.12
C GLU A 62 8.51 2.24 7.00
N ALA A 63 9.20 2.41 5.88
CA ALA A 63 10.42 1.65 5.63
C ALA A 63 11.67 2.44 6.04
N ALA A 64 12.51 1.79 6.86
CA ALA A 64 13.85 2.26 7.13
C ALA A 64 14.84 1.57 6.18
N LYS A 65 15.88 2.31 5.74
CA LYS A 65 16.99 1.74 4.97
C LYS A 65 16.60 1.10 3.62
N GLY A 66 15.73 1.80 2.86
CA GLY A 66 15.27 1.33 1.56
C GLY A 66 16.40 1.05 0.55
N GLU A 67 17.53 1.79 0.60
CA GLU A 67 18.70 1.51 -0.26
C GLU A 67 19.30 0.12 0.03
N LEU A 68 19.40 -0.28 1.30
CA LEU A 68 19.91 -1.61 1.66
C LEU A 68 18.94 -2.71 1.19
N ILE A 69 17.64 -2.43 1.30
CA ILE A 69 16.60 -3.34 0.77
C ILE A 69 16.74 -3.43 -0.74
N ALA A 70 16.83 -2.31 -1.45
CA ALA A 70 17.00 -2.27 -2.90
C ALA A 70 18.23 -3.08 -3.35
N LYS A 71 19.37 -2.86 -2.72
CA LYS A 71 20.61 -3.59 -3.00
C LYS A 71 20.43 -5.10 -2.79
N ARG A 72 19.85 -5.51 -1.68
CA ARG A 72 19.65 -6.93 -1.35
C ARG A 72 18.66 -7.61 -2.29
N PHE A 73 17.68 -6.88 -2.78
CA PHE A 73 16.60 -7.36 -3.63
C PHE A 73 16.91 -7.27 -5.13
N GLY A 74 18.11 -6.77 -5.50
CA GLY A 74 18.48 -6.60 -6.91
C GLY A 74 17.61 -5.57 -7.63
N MET A 75 17.14 -4.55 -6.92
CA MET A 75 16.43 -3.42 -7.49
C MET A 75 17.44 -2.40 -8.00
N ASN A 76 17.34 -2.00 -9.27
CA ASN A 76 18.29 -1.09 -9.90
C ASN A 76 18.10 0.38 -9.49
N HIS A 77 16.90 0.71 -9.05
CA HIS A 77 16.50 2.07 -8.70
C HIS A 77 15.80 2.08 -7.35
N SER A 78 16.12 3.07 -6.52
CA SER A 78 15.49 3.35 -5.24
C SER A 78 15.15 4.83 -5.12
N LEU A 79 13.91 5.14 -4.90
CA LEU A 79 13.40 6.49 -4.69
C LEU A 79 12.88 6.60 -3.26
N HIS A 80 13.19 7.70 -2.60
CA HIS A 80 12.84 7.95 -1.21
C HIS A 80 12.14 9.29 -1.03
N ALA A 81 11.06 9.30 -0.29
CA ALA A 81 10.44 10.51 0.26
C ALA A 81 10.81 10.63 1.75
N PRO A 82 11.85 11.42 2.11
CA PRO A 82 12.45 11.39 3.45
C PRO A 82 11.47 11.76 4.56
N LYS A 83 10.54 12.67 4.29
CA LYS A 83 9.58 13.16 5.28
C LYS A 83 8.50 12.14 5.63
N SER A 84 8.23 11.17 4.76
CA SER A 84 7.13 10.20 4.89
C SER A 84 7.57 8.75 5.04
N SER A 85 8.87 8.47 4.99
CA SER A 85 9.41 7.11 5.00
C SER A 85 8.81 6.19 3.91
N LEU A 86 8.48 6.79 2.75
CA LEU A 86 8.01 6.09 1.56
C LEU A 86 9.19 5.77 0.63
N TRP A 87 9.14 4.58 0.03
CA TRP A 87 10.10 4.15 -0.97
C TRP A 87 9.42 3.51 -2.17
N ILE A 88 9.90 3.84 -3.37
CA ILE A 88 9.62 3.07 -4.59
C ILE A 88 10.93 2.44 -5.02
N LEU A 89 10.99 1.11 -4.99
CA LEU A 89 12.12 0.33 -5.48
C LEU A 89 11.72 -0.31 -6.80
N SER A 90 12.58 -0.24 -7.82
CA SER A 90 12.23 -0.71 -9.16
C SER A 90 13.42 -1.36 -9.87
N ARG A 91 13.15 -2.42 -10.63
CA ARG A 91 14.08 -2.96 -11.62
C ARG A 91 14.12 -2.11 -12.88
N TYR A 92 13.05 -1.36 -13.14
CA TYR A 92 12.89 -0.54 -14.34
C TYR A 92 13.45 0.87 -14.16
N PRO A 93 14.01 1.47 -15.25
CA PRO A 93 14.49 2.84 -15.21
C PRO A 93 13.42 3.86 -14.84
N VAL A 94 13.81 4.83 -14.02
CA VAL A 94 12.97 5.95 -13.61
C VAL A 94 13.13 7.09 -14.61
N LEU A 95 12.05 7.54 -15.21
CA LEU A 95 12.01 8.67 -16.15
C LEU A 95 11.78 10.00 -15.42
N LYS A 96 10.84 9.99 -14.47
CA LYS A 96 10.46 11.14 -13.66
C LYS A 96 9.88 10.68 -12.33
N HIS A 97 10.03 11.49 -11.30
CA HIS A 97 9.42 11.22 -9.99
C HIS A 97 9.11 12.52 -9.25
N GLY A 98 8.35 12.42 -8.17
CA GLY A 98 8.02 13.53 -7.28
C GLY A 98 7.23 13.08 -6.07
N GLU A 99 6.93 14.05 -5.21
CA GLU A 99 6.12 13.87 -4.01
C GLU A 99 4.86 14.72 -4.13
N LEU A 100 3.76 14.27 -3.53
CA LEU A 100 2.56 15.08 -3.36
C LEU A 100 2.56 15.59 -1.93
N GLU A 101 2.60 16.91 -1.77
CA GLU A 101 2.57 17.54 -0.46
C GLU A 101 1.16 17.39 0.14
N GLY A 102 1.09 16.87 1.35
CA GLY A 102 -0.11 16.90 2.18
C GLY A 102 -0.25 18.24 2.87
N GLU A 103 -1.48 18.63 3.25
CA GLU A 103 -1.76 19.96 3.83
C GLU A 103 -1.06 20.23 5.18
N GLU A 104 -0.59 19.22 5.91
CA GLU A 104 -0.15 19.41 7.29
C GLU A 104 1.30 19.02 7.63
N THR A 105 2.20 18.64 6.74
CA THR A 105 3.62 18.50 7.14
C THR A 105 4.45 17.41 6.46
N SER A 106 3.86 16.34 5.97
CA SER A 106 4.60 15.25 5.33
C SER A 106 3.91 14.82 4.05
N PRO A 107 4.65 14.60 2.97
CA PRO A 107 4.06 14.00 1.76
C PRO A 107 3.44 12.66 2.12
N SER A 108 2.14 12.50 1.88
CA SER A 108 1.44 11.23 2.08
C SER A 108 1.57 10.30 0.87
N CYS A 109 2.13 10.81 -0.21
CA CYS A 109 2.27 10.09 -1.48
C CYS A 109 3.51 10.54 -2.25
N MET A 110 4.20 9.57 -2.85
CA MET A 110 5.22 9.79 -3.87
C MET A 110 4.83 9.06 -5.17
N TRP A 111 5.37 9.50 -6.29
CA TRP A 111 5.11 8.89 -7.58
C TRP A 111 6.38 8.76 -8.42
N ALA A 112 6.36 7.81 -9.36
CA ALA A 112 7.43 7.61 -10.33
C ALA A 112 6.86 7.15 -11.68
N ASP A 113 7.43 7.69 -12.76
CA ASP A 113 7.23 7.21 -14.13
C ASP A 113 8.35 6.21 -14.44
N LEU A 114 7.96 4.96 -14.66
CA LEU A 114 8.88 3.85 -14.87
C LEU A 114 8.82 3.39 -16.33
N LYS A 115 10.00 3.22 -16.98
CA LYS A 115 10.10 2.68 -18.34
C LYS A 115 10.07 1.15 -18.27
N THR A 116 8.89 0.57 -18.46
CA THR A 116 8.70 -0.89 -18.45
C THR A 116 8.78 -1.48 -19.88
N PRO A 117 8.91 -2.81 -20.02
CA PRO A 117 8.85 -3.47 -21.34
C PRO A 117 7.50 -3.25 -22.07
N GLN A 118 6.43 -2.97 -21.34
CA GLN A 118 5.09 -2.76 -21.90
C GLN A 118 4.76 -1.27 -22.16
N GLY A 119 5.69 -0.36 -21.86
CA GLY A 119 5.50 1.08 -21.97
C GLY A 119 5.74 1.81 -20.65
N THR A 120 5.46 3.11 -20.62
CA THR A 120 5.62 3.90 -19.40
C THR A 120 4.46 3.66 -18.45
N LEU A 121 4.78 3.27 -17.21
CA LEU A 121 3.83 3.09 -16.11
C LEU A 121 4.10 4.15 -15.04
N ARG A 122 3.06 4.89 -14.63
CA ARG A 122 3.14 5.73 -13.43
C ARG A 122 2.73 4.93 -12.21
N VAL A 123 3.59 4.91 -11.21
CA VAL A 123 3.35 4.25 -9.92
C VAL A 123 3.25 5.30 -8.83
N TYR A 124 2.19 5.27 -8.06
CA TYR A 124 2.02 6.05 -6.84
C TYR A 124 2.21 5.11 -5.65
N ASN A 125 3.05 5.53 -4.70
CA ASN A 125 3.17 4.91 -3.39
C ASN A 125 2.60 5.86 -2.34
N MET A 126 1.59 5.42 -1.60
CA MET A 126 0.91 6.26 -0.62
C MET A 126 0.90 5.62 0.77
N HIS A 127 0.87 6.49 1.78
CA HIS A 127 0.59 6.15 3.17
C HIS A 127 -0.19 7.30 3.78
N LEU A 128 -1.52 7.20 3.76
CA LEU A 128 -2.39 8.27 4.25
C LEU A 128 -2.35 8.34 5.77
N VAL A 129 -2.75 9.50 6.31
CA VAL A 129 -2.73 9.78 7.75
C VAL A 129 -3.33 8.63 8.55
N SER A 130 -2.51 8.06 9.44
CA SER A 130 -2.91 6.99 10.35
C SER A 130 -3.76 7.53 11.51
N ASN A 131 -4.71 6.75 11.95
CA ASN A 131 -5.52 7.09 13.13
C ASN A 131 -4.69 7.19 14.42
N ARG A 132 -3.45 6.65 14.47
CA ARG A 132 -2.59 6.54 15.69
C ARG A 132 -3.34 6.15 16.99
N VAL A 133 -4.62 5.83 16.84
CA VAL A 133 -5.56 5.52 17.91
C VAL A 133 -5.71 4.01 18.06
N THR A 134 -5.18 3.24 17.09
CA THR A 134 -5.47 1.81 16.97
C THR A 134 -5.09 1.04 18.23
N ASN A 135 -3.88 1.23 18.76
CA ASN A 135 -3.46 0.53 19.99
C ASN A 135 -4.26 1.00 21.22
N THR A 136 -4.44 2.33 21.36
CA THR A 136 -5.23 2.90 22.48
C THR A 136 -6.71 2.55 22.35
N THR A 137 -7.23 2.45 21.11
CA THR A 137 -8.63 2.08 20.85
C THR A 137 -8.88 0.60 21.12
N GLU A 138 -7.95 -0.27 20.75
CA GLU A 138 -8.04 -1.71 21.01
C GLU A 138 -7.95 -2.01 22.52
N GLU A 139 -7.09 -1.29 23.25
CA GLU A 139 -7.01 -1.38 24.72
C GLU A 139 -8.29 -0.86 25.38
N LEU A 140 -8.79 0.30 24.94
CA LEU A 140 -10.01 0.90 25.48
C LEU A 140 -11.28 0.09 25.18
N ILE A 141 -11.34 -0.59 24.03
CA ILE A 141 -12.48 -1.49 23.69
C ILE A 141 -12.46 -2.74 24.56
N GLN A 142 -11.29 -3.22 25.02
CA GLN A 142 -11.19 -4.39 25.87
C GLN A 142 -11.67 -4.15 27.31
N ASP A 143 -11.45 -2.93 27.83
CA ASP A 143 -11.82 -2.55 29.20
C ASP A 143 -13.11 -1.73 29.30
N MET A 144 -13.98 -1.81 28.24
CA MET A 144 -15.21 -1.00 28.18
C MET A 144 -16.24 -1.42 29.23
N ASP A 145 -16.20 -0.78 30.38
CA ASP A 145 -17.36 -0.69 31.30
C ASP A 145 -18.25 0.49 30.89
N LEU A 146 -19.34 0.19 30.18
CA LEU A 146 -20.30 1.19 29.69
C LEU A 146 -21.00 1.98 30.81
N LYS A 147 -20.82 1.61 32.07
CA LYS A 147 -21.36 2.31 33.25
C LYS A 147 -20.42 3.40 33.79
N ASN A 148 -19.17 3.46 33.26
CA ASN A 148 -18.16 4.39 33.71
C ASN A 148 -18.19 5.67 32.84
N GLU A 149 -18.31 6.84 33.46
CA GLU A 149 -18.28 8.14 32.75
C GLU A 149 -16.99 8.38 31.97
N ASN A 150 -15.85 7.90 32.46
CA ASN A 150 -14.57 7.97 31.75
C ASN A 150 -14.59 7.22 30.43
N THR A 151 -15.33 6.11 30.33
CA THR A 151 -15.51 5.34 29.09
C THR A 151 -16.18 6.19 28.01
N TRP A 152 -17.21 6.96 28.35
CA TRP A 152 -17.87 7.84 27.40
C TRP A 152 -17.01 9.02 26.94
N GLN A 153 -16.17 9.56 27.83
CA GLN A 153 -15.19 10.60 27.46
C GLN A 153 -14.15 10.03 26.47
N ASN A 154 -13.63 8.85 26.74
CA ASN A 154 -12.69 8.14 25.86
C ASN A 154 -13.32 7.83 24.49
N ILE A 155 -14.57 7.35 24.45
CA ILE A 155 -15.30 7.11 23.21
C ILE A 155 -15.46 8.40 22.40
N ARG A 156 -15.87 9.52 23.04
CA ARG A 156 -16.00 10.83 22.37
C ARG A 156 -14.64 11.30 21.81
N PHE A 157 -13.57 11.13 22.55
CA PHE A 157 -12.21 11.47 22.10
C PHE A 157 -11.81 10.62 20.86
N ILE A 158 -12.01 9.30 20.92
CA ILE A 158 -11.72 8.39 19.81
C ILE A 158 -12.52 8.79 18.56
N VAL A 159 -13.84 9.00 18.70
CA VAL A 159 -14.72 9.41 17.60
C VAL A 159 -14.30 10.76 17.02
N SER A 160 -13.91 11.73 17.85
CA SER A 160 -13.44 13.03 17.42
C SER A 160 -12.14 12.90 16.60
N ARG A 161 -11.18 12.11 17.09
CA ARG A 161 -9.91 11.83 16.40
C ARG A 161 -10.14 11.12 15.08
N TYR A 162 -10.96 10.09 15.07
CA TYR A 162 -11.34 9.37 13.85
C TYR A 162 -11.97 10.32 12.81
N LYS A 163 -12.89 11.19 13.24
CA LYS A 163 -13.53 12.16 12.36
C LYS A 163 -12.52 13.16 11.77
N GLN A 164 -11.54 13.62 12.57
CA GLN A 164 -10.49 14.51 12.09
C GLN A 164 -9.57 13.83 11.08
N THR A 165 -9.06 12.63 11.39
CA THR A 165 -8.18 11.90 10.49
C THR A 165 -8.89 11.47 9.21
N THR A 166 -10.17 11.14 9.25
CA THR A 166 -10.96 10.83 8.04
C THR A 166 -11.08 12.03 7.10
N LYS A 167 -11.22 13.24 7.65
CA LYS A 167 -11.22 14.48 6.82
C LYS A 167 -9.86 14.69 6.13
N LEU A 168 -8.76 14.55 6.88
CA LEU A 168 -7.41 14.70 6.32
C LEU A 168 -7.15 13.66 5.22
N ARG A 169 -7.47 12.38 5.47
CA ARG A 169 -7.36 11.33 4.45
C ARG A 169 -8.18 11.63 3.19
N ALA A 170 -9.38 12.20 3.34
CA ALA A 170 -10.20 12.56 2.18
C ALA A 170 -9.53 13.67 1.35
N ILE A 171 -8.90 14.67 1.98
CA ILE A 171 -8.15 15.73 1.31
C ILE A 171 -6.92 15.15 0.60
N GLU A 172 -6.13 14.31 1.27
CA GLU A 172 -4.97 13.63 0.69
C GLU A 172 -5.37 12.76 -0.51
N ALA A 173 -6.47 12.01 -0.38
CA ALA A 173 -7.05 11.20 -1.45
C ALA A 173 -7.45 12.04 -2.66
N GLN A 174 -8.10 13.20 -2.43
CA GLN A 174 -8.48 14.13 -3.50
C GLN A 174 -7.26 14.74 -4.19
N THR A 175 -6.24 15.15 -3.44
CA THR A 175 -4.96 15.66 -3.98
C THR A 175 -4.30 14.64 -4.89
N LEU A 176 -4.28 13.36 -4.48
CA LEU A 176 -3.76 12.28 -5.30
C LEU A 176 -4.61 12.09 -6.57
N ARG A 177 -5.93 12.10 -6.47
CA ARG A 177 -6.85 11.98 -7.62
C ARG A 177 -6.66 13.10 -8.62
N ASP A 178 -6.52 14.35 -8.16
CA ASP A 178 -6.30 15.51 -9.01
C ASP A 178 -4.96 15.42 -9.76
N HIS A 179 -3.92 14.88 -9.12
CA HIS A 179 -2.65 14.62 -9.79
C HIS A 179 -2.73 13.44 -10.76
N LEU A 180 -3.43 12.36 -10.37
CA LEU A 180 -3.64 11.18 -11.21
C LEU A 180 -4.38 11.53 -12.50
N SER A 181 -5.41 12.37 -12.41
CA SER A 181 -6.21 12.80 -13.58
C SER A 181 -5.39 13.51 -14.66
N LYS A 182 -4.24 14.09 -14.28
CA LYS A 182 -3.29 14.77 -15.18
C LYS A 182 -2.19 13.84 -15.69
N SER A 183 -2.20 12.55 -15.31
CA SER A 183 -1.18 11.61 -15.74
C SER A 183 -1.35 11.28 -17.23
N PRO A 184 -0.29 11.42 -18.05
CA PRO A 184 -0.36 11.01 -19.45
C PRO A 184 -0.17 9.49 -19.63
N TYR A 185 0.07 8.75 -18.54
CA TYR A 185 0.42 7.32 -18.58
C TYR A 185 -0.62 6.48 -17.85
N PRO A 186 -0.77 5.20 -18.22
CA PRO A 186 -1.38 4.20 -17.35
C PRO A 186 -0.80 4.31 -15.94
N SER A 187 -1.66 4.33 -14.93
CA SER A 187 -1.23 4.62 -13.58
C SER A 187 -1.77 3.61 -12.59
N VAL A 188 -0.95 3.27 -11.59
CA VAL A 188 -1.33 2.42 -10.47
C VAL A 188 -1.04 3.11 -9.15
N ILE A 189 -1.97 3.02 -8.22
CA ILE A 189 -1.82 3.44 -6.83
C ILE A 189 -1.56 2.20 -5.99
N ALA A 190 -0.53 2.23 -5.19
CA ALA A 190 -0.14 1.18 -4.25
C ALA A 190 0.08 1.79 -2.88
N GLY A 191 -0.37 1.15 -1.81
CA GLY A 191 -0.06 1.61 -0.46
C GLY A 191 -1.16 1.44 0.56
N ASP A 192 -0.88 1.98 1.74
CA ASP A 192 -1.73 1.97 2.92
C ASP A 192 -2.63 3.20 2.95
N VAL A 193 -3.93 2.98 2.78
CA VAL A 193 -4.96 4.03 2.84
C VAL A 193 -5.36 4.36 4.29
N ASN A 194 -5.00 3.48 5.25
CA ASN A 194 -5.44 3.57 6.64
C ASN A 194 -6.97 3.63 6.81
N ASP A 195 -7.71 3.12 5.81
CA ASP A 195 -9.17 3.13 5.80
C ASP A 195 -9.75 1.94 5.03
N THR A 196 -10.97 1.54 5.35
CA THR A 196 -11.61 0.33 4.82
C THR A 196 -12.33 0.58 3.49
N PRO A 197 -12.72 -0.48 2.72
CA PRO A 197 -13.45 -0.34 1.46
C PRO A 197 -14.83 0.31 1.57
N LEU A 198 -15.33 0.53 2.79
CA LEU A 198 -16.62 1.19 3.06
C LEU A 198 -16.45 2.69 3.34
N SER A 199 -15.21 3.17 3.46
CA SER A 199 -14.91 4.56 3.81
C SER A 199 -15.10 5.52 2.65
N HIS A 200 -15.33 6.77 2.99
CA HIS A 200 -15.37 7.86 2.01
C HIS A 200 -14.02 8.04 1.30
N THR A 201 -12.91 7.93 2.03
CA THR A 201 -11.54 7.98 1.49
C THR A 201 -11.33 6.96 0.38
N TYR A 202 -11.73 5.70 0.64
CA TYR A 202 -11.62 4.65 -0.38
C TYR A 202 -12.47 4.97 -1.61
N HIS A 203 -13.69 5.47 -1.42
CA HIS A 203 -14.57 5.83 -2.55
C HIS A 203 -13.98 6.96 -3.39
N ILE A 204 -13.35 7.97 -2.79
CA ILE A 204 -12.61 9.01 -3.55
C ILE A 204 -11.50 8.37 -4.38
N LEU A 205 -10.64 7.53 -3.76
CA LEU A 205 -9.50 6.92 -4.44
C LEU A 205 -9.91 5.95 -5.55
N ALA A 206 -10.93 5.14 -5.30
CA ALA A 206 -11.32 4.05 -6.18
C ALA A 206 -12.32 4.47 -7.28
N ASP A 207 -12.72 5.74 -7.31
CA ASP A 207 -13.60 6.28 -8.35
C ASP A 207 -12.95 6.11 -9.72
N ASP A 208 -13.65 5.45 -10.65
CA ASP A 208 -13.17 5.09 -12.00
C ASP A 208 -11.89 4.24 -12.05
N LEU A 209 -11.40 3.74 -10.90
CA LEU A 209 -10.26 2.83 -10.84
C LEU A 209 -10.69 1.38 -10.63
N LYS A 210 -9.91 0.47 -11.20
CA LYS A 210 -9.99 -0.96 -10.93
C LYS A 210 -9.26 -1.28 -9.63
N ASP A 211 -9.89 -2.02 -8.74
CA ASP A 211 -9.28 -2.56 -7.52
C ASP A 211 -8.82 -4.00 -7.79
N SER A 212 -7.52 -4.27 -7.67
CA SER A 212 -6.94 -5.57 -8.00
C SER A 212 -7.60 -6.72 -7.23
N PHE A 213 -7.97 -6.52 -5.96
CA PHE A 213 -8.68 -7.52 -5.18
C PHE A 213 -10.11 -7.75 -5.71
N LYS A 214 -10.82 -6.68 -6.08
CA LYS A 214 -12.19 -6.83 -6.64
C LYS A 214 -12.17 -7.53 -7.99
N GLU A 215 -11.11 -7.32 -8.79
CA GLU A 215 -10.95 -7.90 -10.12
C GLU A 215 -10.46 -9.36 -10.06
N ARG A 216 -9.48 -9.64 -9.20
CA ARG A 216 -8.68 -10.88 -9.24
C ARG A 216 -8.48 -11.57 -7.90
N GLY A 217 -8.85 -10.94 -6.80
CA GLY A 217 -8.73 -11.54 -5.47
C GLY A 217 -9.68 -12.72 -5.29
N TYR A 218 -9.39 -13.55 -4.31
CA TYR A 218 -10.23 -14.66 -3.91
C TYR A 218 -10.47 -14.65 -2.41
N GLY A 219 -11.70 -14.92 -2.01
CA GLY A 219 -12.09 -15.03 -0.60
C GLY A 219 -12.19 -13.67 0.10
N LEU A 220 -11.78 -13.64 1.37
CA LEU A 220 -11.77 -12.45 2.21
C LEU A 220 -10.40 -11.80 2.18
N SER A 221 -10.35 -10.49 1.99
CA SER A 221 -9.09 -9.73 2.04
C SER A 221 -8.90 -9.13 3.42
N THR A 222 -7.84 -9.55 4.11
CA THR A 222 -7.36 -8.92 5.33
C THR A 222 -5.91 -8.54 5.11
N THR A 223 -5.60 -7.26 5.15
CA THR A 223 -4.24 -6.77 4.95
C THR A 223 -3.58 -6.26 6.22
N TYR A 224 -4.33 -6.13 7.31
CA TYR A 224 -3.86 -5.67 8.61
C TYR A 224 -4.20 -6.68 9.71
N GLU A 225 -3.18 -7.09 10.50
CA GLU A 225 -3.33 -7.99 11.64
C GLU A 225 -3.89 -7.22 12.85
N SER A 226 -5.16 -7.40 13.11
CA SER A 226 -5.88 -6.75 14.21
C SER A 226 -6.83 -7.74 14.88
N LYS A 227 -7.27 -7.43 16.10
CA LYS A 227 -8.34 -8.15 16.77
C LYS A 227 -9.70 -7.96 16.07
N LEU A 228 -9.85 -6.88 15.32
CA LEU A 228 -11.00 -6.67 14.44
C LEU A 228 -10.79 -7.47 13.15
N PRO A 229 -11.70 -8.38 12.81
CA PRO A 229 -11.54 -9.19 11.61
C PRO A 229 -11.74 -8.37 10.35
N LEU A 230 -11.08 -8.80 9.26
CA LEU A 230 -11.35 -8.35 7.89
C LEU A 230 -10.98 -6.88 7.62
N LEU A 231 -9.93 -6.36 8.25
CA LEU A 231 -9.41 -5.04 7.91
C LEU A 231 -8.55 -5.13 6.65
N ARG A 232 -9.09 -4.61 5.55
CA ARG A 232 -8.35 -4.35 4.32
C ARG A 232 -8.11 -2.85 4.22
N ILE A 233 -6.88 -2.42 4.39
CA ILE A 233 -6.45 -1.02 4.37
C ILE A 233 -5.32 -0.76 3.38
N ASP A 234 -4.70 -1.81 2.86
CA ASP A 234 -3.70 -1.75 1.79
C ASP A 234 -4.34 -2.09 0.44
N TYR A 235 -4.02 -1.31 -0.59
CA TYR A 235 -4.69 -1.40 -1.89
C TYR A 235 -3.72 -1.31 -3.05
N LEU A 236 -4.12 -1.94 -4.17
CA LEU A 236 -3.54 -1.78 -5.49
C LEU A 236 -4.67 -1.39 -6.45
N LEU A 237 -4.70 -0.10 -6.85
CA LEU A 237 -5.75 0.47 -7.67
C LEU A 237 -5.15 0.91 -9.02
N GLY A 238 -5.77 0.57 -10.14
CA GLY A 238 -5.26 0.88 -11.47
C GLY A 238 -6.24 1.66 -12.32
N THR A 239 -5.72 2.54 -13.18
CA THR A 239 -6.53 3.21 -14.22
C THR A 239 -7.19 2.20 -15.16
N PRO A 240 -8.25 2.54 -15.91
CA PRO A 240 -8.97 1.63 -16.81
C PRO A 240 -8.08 0.91 -17.83
N SER A 241 -6.96 1.53 -18.23
CA SER A 241 -5.96 0.97 -19.16
C SER A 241 -5.07 -0.11 -18.54
N ILE A 242 -5.18 -0.37 -17.23
CA ILE A 242 -4.48 -1.43 -16.53
C ILE A 242 -5.37 -2.67 -16.41
N TYR A 243 -4.77 -3.84 -16.67
CA TYR A 243 -5.36 -5.14 -16.35
C TYR A 243 -4.56 -5.80 -15.24
N PHE A 244 -5.24 -6.25 -14.22
CA PHE A 244 -4.65 -7.07 -13.17
C PHE A 244 -4.69 -8.54 -13.57
N LYS A 245 -3.55 -9.24 -13.51
CA LYS A 245 -3.44 -10.67 -13.82
C LYS A 245 -3.97 -11.53 -12.68
N ASP A 246 -3.67 -11.11 -11.46
CA ASP A 246 -3.95 -11.81 -10.21
C ASP A 246 -4.02 -10.80 -9.05
N HIS A 247 -4.25 -11.29 -7.84
CA HIS A 247 -4.08 -10.55 -6.60
C HIS A 247 -3.73 -11.52 -5.47
N TYR A 248 -2.69 -11.22 -4.72
CA TYR A 248 -2.27 -11.99 -3.56
C TYR A 248 -2.11 -11.11 -2.33
N THR A 249 -2.63 -11.57 -1.19
CA THR A 249 -2.28 -11.09 0.14
C THR A 249 -1.36 -12.13 0.78
N HIS A 250 -0.13 -11.75 1.09
CA HIS A 250 0.91 -12.65 1.57
C HIS A 250 0.94 -12.64 3.09
N HIS A 251 0.51 -13.71 3.74
CA HIS A 251 0.47 -13.81 5.20
C HIS A 251 1.85 -14.02 5.82
N ILE A 252 2.74 -13.04 5.62
CA ILE A 252 4.09 -12.98 6.20
C ILE A 252 4.02 -12.10 7.46
N ARG A 253 4.31 -12.67 8.62
CA ARG A 253 4.20 -11.99 9.94
C ARG A 253 5.48 -11.22 10.30
N TYR A 254 5.94 -10.33 9.42
CA TYR A 254 7.09 -9.46 9.65
C TYR A 254 6.71 -7.98 9.86
N SER A 255 5.43 -7.70 9.80
CA SER A 255 4.76 -6.46 10.12
C SER A 255 3.35 -6.79 10.62
N ASP A 256 2.64 -5.84 11.16
CA ASP A 256 1.20 -5.91 11.39
C ASP A 256 0.37 -5.72 10.09
N HIS A 257 1.04 -5.36 8.99
CA HIS A 257 0.48 -5.42 7.64
C HIS A 257 0.95 -6.66 6.89
N TYR A 258 0.11 -7.14 5.97
CA TYR A 258 0.46 -8.20 5.03
C TYR A 258 0.79 -7.61 3.67
N PRO A 259 1.91 -7.99 3.02
CA PRO A 259 2.21 -7.54 1.67
C PRO A 259 1.09 -7.91 0.71
N VAL A 260 0.74 -7.00 -0.19
CA VAL A 260 -0.21 -7.24 -1.27
C VAL A 260 0.50 -7.11 -2.61
N SER A 261 0.26 -8.05 -3.53
CA SER A 261 0.89 -8.02 -4.85
C SER A 261 -0.07 -8.37 -5.98
N THR A 262 0.28 -7.92 -7.19
CA THR A 262 -0.46 -8.19 -8.41
C THR A 262 0.46 -8.16 -9.64
N GLY A 263 0.13 -8.95 -10.64
CA GLY A 263 0.67 -8.77 -11.99
C GLY A 263 -0.11 -7.70 -12.75
N ILE A 264 0.60 -6.78 -13.37
CA ILE A 264 0.05 -5.69 -14.18
C ILE A 264 0.31 -5.95 -15.64
N CYS A 265 -0.73 -5.83 -16.47
CA CYS A 265 -0.63 -5.74 -17.92
C CYS A 265 -1.11 -4.37 -18.37
N LEU A 266 -0.30 -3.67 -19.16
CA LEU A 266 -0.72 -2.42 -19.80
C LEU A 266 -1.50 -2.76 -21.06
N GLN A 267 -2.62 -2.06 -21.28
CA GLN A 267 -3.30 -2.15 -22.56
C GLN A 267 -2.39 -1.60 -23.66
N ALA A 268 -2.13 -2.38 -24.69
CA ALA A 268 -1.40 -1.87 -25.84
C ALA A 268 -2.08 -0.57 -26.32
N GLN A 269 -1.32 0.53 -26.35
CA GLN A 269 -1.83 1.73 -27.00
C GLN A 269 -2.07 1.36 -28.45
N ALA A 270 -3.33 1.44 -28.90
CA ALA A 270 -3.65 1.34 -30.32
C ALA A 270 -2.78 2.40 -31.00
N GLY A 271 -1.84 1.96 -31.86
CA GLY A 271 -0.83 2.80 -32.45
C GLY A 271 -1.43 4.07 -33.06
N SER A 272 -0.90 5.19 -32.63
CA SER A 272 -1.11 6.49 -33.25
C SER A 272 -0.32 6.59 -34.54
#